data_e2b961d6201a1df2a88b94163176c706
#
_entry.id   e2b961d6201a1df2a88b94163176c706
#
_cell.length_a   1.000
_cell.length_b   1.000
_cell.length_c   1.000
_cell.angle_alpha   90.00
_cell.angle_beta   90.00
_cell.angle_gamma   90.00
#
_symmetry.space_group_name_H-M   'P 1'
#
loop_
_entity.id
_entity.type
_entity.pdbx_description
1 polymer ?
#
loop_
_entity_poly.entity_id
_entity_poly.type
_entity_poly.pdbx_seq_one_letter_code
_entity_poly.pdbx_strand_id
1 'polypeptide(L)'
;MGTTFTHTFLYELVTLFVILDPVATVPIFLAATAGLSRRQSLQVAAYAVTIAFAVLLFFIVGGQFLLNALHIAMPSFQLAGSIVLLLFGLKMVLGKVTEEAASIPPESSLLERSIYPLAMPGIAGAGAMLTVVLLTDNNVRTFKEQVTTTGELVLCMVALFGLYAMSGLLFRLLGRAGIEIISRVFGLILASIAVNGLITAIKLSFGLS
;
A
#
# COMPACT_ATOMS: atom_id res chain seq x y z
N MET A 1 9.80 14.73 -26.60
CA MET A 1 10.28 14.51 -25.21
C MET A 1 9.19 14.72 -24.14
N GLY A 2 8.26 15.64 -24.26
CA GLY A 2 7.21 15.88 -23.27
C GLY A 2 6.18 14.76 -23.14
N THR A 3 5.73 14.16 -24.21
CA THR A 3 4.68 13.13 -24.21
C THR A 3 5.14 11.82 -23.51
N THR A 4 6.36 11.39 -23.73
CA THR A 4 6.92 10.16 -23.12
C THR A 4 7.06 10.33 -21.60
N PHE A 5 7.55 11.48 -21.13
CA PHE A 5 7.69 11.77 -19.71
C PHE A 5 6.31 11.79 -19.00
N THR A 6 5.32 12.43 -19.61
CA THR A 6 3.96 12.51 -19.05
C THR A 6 3.30 11.12 -18.98
N HIS A 7 3.51 10.27 -19.99
CA HIS A 7 2.98 8.90 -19.97
C HIS A 7 3.64 8.05 -18.89
N THR A 8 4.95 8.16 -18.70
CA THR A 8 5.66 7.43 -17.64
C THR A 8 5.24 7.89 -16.26
N PHE A 9 5.17 9.21 -16.03
CA PHE A 9 4.71 9.80 -14.77
C PHE A 9 3.28 9.36 -14.41
N LEU A 10 2.33 9.48 -15.34
CA LEU A 10 0.95 9.04 -15.07
C LEU A 10 0.86 7.54 -14.80
N TYR A 11 1.62 6.74 -15.53
CA TYR A 11 1.65 5.29 -15.32
C TYR A 11 2.19 4.94 -13.93
N GLU A 12 3.31 5.54 -13.51
CA GLU A 12 3.91 5.30 -12.20
C GLU A 12 2.99 5.78 -11.07
N LEU A 13 2.43 7.00 -11.20
CA LEU A 13 1.49 7.56 -10.23
C LEU A 13 0.24 6.68 -10.05
N VAL A 14 -0.36 6.25 -11.16
CA VAL A 14 -1.53 5.35 -11.12
C VAL A 14 -1.15 4.00 -10.52
N THR A 15 0.00 3.45 -10.88
CA THR A 15 0.50 2.19 -10.33
C THR A 15 0.69 2.29 -8.81
N LEU A 16 1.37 3.33 -8.32
CA LEU A 16 1.54 3.59 -6.89
C LEU A 16 0.19 3.76 -6.20
N PHE A 17 -0.71 4.56 -6.77
CA PHE A 17 -2.03 4.79 -6.19
C PHE A 17 -2.85 3.51 -6.08
N VAL A 18 -2.83 2.66 -7.11
CA VAL A 18 -3.55 1.38 -7.11
C VAL A 18 -2.96 0.41 -6.08
N ILE A 19 -1.63 0.33 -6.00
CA ILE A 19 -0.96 -0.62 -5.07
C ILE A 19 -1.06 -0.16 -3.61
N LEU A 20 -1.00 1.15 -3.35
CA LEU A 20 -1.23 1.71 -2.01
C LEU A 20 -2.69 1.55 -1.57
N ASP A 21 -3.60 1.36 -2.55
CA ASP A 21 -5.01 1.08 -2.39
C ASP A 21 -5.71 1.96 -1.34
N PRO A 22 -5.70 3.29 -1.56
CA PRO A 22 -6.22 4.23 -0.56
C PRO A 22 -7.70 4.01 -0.25
N VAL A 23 -8.46 3.48 -1.21
CA VAL A 23 -9.91 3.27 -1.03
C VAL A 23 -10.18 2.05 -0.15
N ALA A 24 -9.43 0.96 -0.34
CA ALA A 24 -9.58 -0.26 0.45
C ALA A 24 -9.05 -0.11 1.88
N THR A 25 -8.11 0.81 2.13
CA THR A 25 -7.62 1.08 3.49
C THR A 25 -8.57 1.95 4.32
N VAL A 26 -9.54 2.65 3.70
CA VAL A 26 -10.56 3.45 4.43
C VAL A 26 -11.40 2.61 5.41
N PRO A 27 -11.93 1.43 5.05
CA PRO A 27 -12.64 0.56 6.01
C PRO A 27 -11.80 0.18 7.22
N ILE A 28 -10.51 -0.13 6.99
CA ILE A 28 -9.54 -0.48 8.04
C ILE A 28 -9.32 0.72 8.96
N PHE A 29 -9.13 1.91 8.38
CA PHE A 29 -8.97 3.15 9.12
C PHE A 29 -10.19 3.46 10.00
N LEU A 30 -11.40 3.33 9.45
CA LEU A 30 -12.64 3.55 10.21
C LEU A 30 -12.78 2.56 11.36
N ALA A 31 -12.43 1.29 11.16
CA ALA A 31 -12.45 0.29 12.21
C ALA A 31 -11.41 0.57 13.30
N ALA A 32 -10.15 0.87 12.91
CA ALA A 32 -9.06 1.16 13.84
C ALA A 32 -9.27 2.46 14.64
N THR A 33 -10.04 3.42 14.11
CA THR A 33 -10.34 4.70 14.75
C THR A 33 -11.73 4.77 15.39
N ALA A 34 -12.45 3.64 15.45
CA ALA A 34 -13.75 3.58 16.08
C ALA A 34 -13.68 4.05 17.54
N GLY A 35 -14.60 4.93 17.94
CA GLY A 35 -14.65 5.49 19.29
C GLY A 35 -13.66 6.65 19.57
N LEU A 36 -12.76 6.98 18.63
CA LEU A 36 -11.85 8.12 18.75
C LEU A 36 -12.53 9.44 18.35
N SER A 37 -12.07 10.53 18.95
CA SER A 37 -12.43 11.88 18.49
C SER A 37 -11.84 12.16 17.11
N ARG A 38 -12.44 13.11 16.36
CA ARG A 38 -11.92 13.50 15.04
C ARG A 38 -10.45 13.89 15.07
N ARG A 39 -10.01 14.61 16.12
CA ARG A 39 -8.60 15.01 16.28
C ARG A 39 -7.70 13.80 16.45
N GLN A 40 -8.09 12.84 17.27
CA GLN A 40 -7.33 11.60 17.46
C GLN A 40 -7.31 10.76 16.19
N SER A 41 -8.41 10.64 15.47
CA SER A 41 -8.45 9.94 14.18
C SER A 41 -7.50 10.58 13.15
N LEU A 42 -7.45 11.92 13.08
CA LEU A 42 -6.49 12.61 12.20
C LEU A 42 -5.04 12.40 12.65
N GLN A 43 -4.76 12.29 13.94
CA GLN A 43 -3.42 11.93 14.43
C GLN A 43 -3.03 10.51 14.03
N VAL A 44 -3.96 9.55 14.15
CA VAL A 44 -3.76 8.19 13.67
C VAL A 44 -3.47 8.18 12.17
N ALA A 45 -4.24 8.93 11.37
CA ALA A 45 -4.00 9.06 9.94
C ALA A 45 -2.60 9.63 9.63
N ALA A 46 -2.21 10.72 10.32
CA ALA A 46 -0.90 11.35 10.13
C ALA A 46 0.24 10.39 10.49
N TYR A 47 0.16 9.71 11.64
CA TYR A 47 1.17 8.72 12.03
C TYR A 47 1.24 7.56 11.04
N ALA A 48 0.09 6.99 10.65
CA ALA A 48 0.06 5.86 9.71
C ALA A 48 0.71 6.23 8.36
N VAL A 49 0.33 7.37 7.78
CA VAL A 49 0.88 7.85 6.51
C VAL A 49 2.37 8.16 6.63
N THR A 50 2.80 8.80 7.72
CA THR A 50 4.23 9.12 7.93
C THR A 50 5.08 7.87 8.11
N ILE A 51 4.60 6.89 8.89
CA ILE A 51 5.32 5.62 9.10
C ILE A 51 5.39 4.84 7.80
N ALA A 52 4.26 4.73 7.07
CA ALA A 52 4.24 4.06 5.78
C ALA A 52 5.16 4.72 4.76
N PHE A 53 5.16 6.06 4.70
CA PHE A 53 6.08 6.81 3.85
C PHE A 53 7.54 6.55 4.22
N ALA A 54 7.88 6.55 5.51
CA ALA A 54 9.25 6.28 5.98
C ALA A 54 9.70 4.86 5.59
N VAL A 55 8.83 3.87 5.74
CA VAL A 55 9.11 2.49 5.32
C VAL A 55 9.32 2.39 3.81
N LEU A 56 8.43 2.97 3.00
CA LEU A 56 8.54 2.93 1.55
C LEU A 56 9.75 3.73 1.05
N LEU A 57 10.06 4.86 1.66
CA LEU A 57 11.27 5.63 1.35
C LEU A 57 12.54 4.83 1.67
N PHE A 58 12.56 4.09 2.78
CA PHE A 58 13.65 3.16 3.08
C PHE A 58 13.82 2.12 1.95
N PHE A 59 12.73 1.57 1.44
CA PHE A 59 12.79 0.60 0.33
C PHE A 59 13.18 1.25 -1.01
N ILE A 60 12.80 2.51 -1.26
CA ILE A 60 13.27 3.26 -2.44
C ILE A 60 14.79 3.43 -2.41
N VAL A 61 15.34 3.86 -1.27
CA VAL A 61 16.77 4.21 -1.15
C VAL A 61 17.64 2.97 -0.93
N GLY A 62 17.20 2.08 -0.08
CA GLY A 62 17.99 0.95 0.44
C GLY A 62 17.53 -0.43 -0.01
N GLY A 63 16.35 -0.55 -0.62
CA GLY A 63 15.74 -1.86 -0.93
C GLY A 63 16.62 -2.71 -1.83
N GLN A 64 17.14 -2.13 -2.91
CA GLN A 64 17.99 -2.86 -3.84
C GLN A 64 19.36 -3.22 -3.24
N PHE A 65 19.94 -2.31 -2.45
CA PHE A 65 21.16 -2.61 -1.70
C PHE A 65 20.94 -3.77 -0.74
N LEU A 66 19.81 -3.77 -0.03
CA LEU A 66 19.46 -4.85 0.90
C LEU A 66 19.29 -6.19 0.17
N LEU A 67 18.58 -6.21 -0.96
CA LEU A 67 18.39 -7.43 -1.76
C LEU A 67 19.73 -7.97 -2.27
N ASN A 68 20.59 -7.10 -2.78
CA ASN A 68 21.92 -7.46 -3.25
C ASN A 68 22.81 -7.98 -2.12
N ALA A 69 22.82 -7.33 -0.97
CA ALA A 69 23.61 -7.73 0.20
C ALA A 69 23.18 -9.12 0.75
N LEU A 70 21.89 -9.42 0.65
CA LEU A 70 21.33 -10.72 1.06
C LEU A 70 21.36 -11.76 -0.07
N HIS A 71 21.87 -11.41 -1.26
CA HIS A 71 21.87 -12.27 -2.46
C HIS A 71 20.45 -12.74 -2.84
N ILE A 72 19.43 -11.91 -2.63
CA ILE A 72 18.05 -12.21 -2.97
C ILE A 72 17.79 -11.72 -4.40
N ALA A 73 17.48 -12.65 -5.31
CA ALA A 73 17.09 -12.30 -6.67
C ALA A 73 15.75 -11.55 -6.70
N MET A 74 15.63 -10.54 -7.57
CA MET A 74 14.41 -9.74 -7.72
C MET A 74 13.15 -10.59 -7.96
N PRO A 75 13.16 -11.65 -8.81
CA PRO A 75 12.00 -12.52 -8.96
C PRO A 75 11.59 -13.24 -7.67
N SER A 76 12.55 -13.63 -6.82
CA SER A 76 12.25 -14.26 -5.53
C SER A 76 11.57 -13.28 -4.57
N PHE A 77 12.05 -12.04 -4.52
CA PHE A 77 11.41 -10.98 -3.75
C PHE A 77 10.00 -10.68 -4.26
N GLN A 78 9.83 -10.63 -5.59
CA GLN A 78 8.53 -10.44 -6.24
C GLN A 78 7.57 -11.59 -5.92
N LEU A 79 8.04 -12.83 -5.94
CA LEU A 79 7.23 -14.00 -5.59
C LEU A 79 6.73 -13.91 -4.15
N ALA A 80 7.64 -13.67 -3.20
CA ALA A 80 7.31 -13.54 -1.78
C ALA A 80 6.34 -12.39 -1.51
N GLY A 81 6.61 -11.20 -2.07
CA GLY A 81 5.75 -10.03 -1.95
C GLY A 81 4.35 -10.26 -2.51
N SER A 82 4.26 -10.95 -3.66
CA SER A 82 2.97 -11.30 -4.28
C SER A 82 2.18 -12.31 -3.44
N ILE A 83 2.84 -13.29 -2.79
CA ILE A 83 2.17 -14.21 -1.86
C ILE A 83 1.57 -13.44 -0.68
N VAL A 84 2.33 -12.54 -0.06
CA VAL A 84 1.84 -11.73 1.07
C VAL A 84 0.69 -10.82 0.64
N LEU A 85 0.80 -10.20 -0.55
CA LEU A 85 -0.27 -9.36 -1.11
C LEU A 85 -1.54 -10.19 -1.38
N LEU A 86 -1.39 -11.42 -1.90
CA LEU A 86 -2.52 -12.34 -2.13
C LEU A 86 -3.22 -12.67 -0.81
N LEU A 87 -2.46 -13.03 0.23
CA LEU A 87 -3.03 -13.33 1.54
C LEU A 87 -3.76 -12.11 2.13
N PHE A 88 -3.22 -10.91 1.95
CA PHE A 88 -3.87 -9.69 2.40
C PHE A 88 -5.16 -9.41 1.63
N GLY A 89 -5.13 -9.50 0.30
CA GLY A 89 -6.32 -9.36 -0.55
C GLY A 89 -7.43 -10.38 -0.20
N LEU A 90 -7.06 -11.64 0.04
CA LEU A 90 -8.02 -12.67 0.49
C LEU A 90 -8.60 -12.35 1.87
N LYS A 91 -7.81 -11.87 2.83
CA LYS A 91 -8.31 -11.42 4.13
C LYS A 91 -9.33 -10.28 3.97
N MET A 92 -9.11 -9.36 3.03
CA MET A 92 -10.07 -8.28 2.73
C MET A 92 -11.38 -8.82 2.14
N VAL A 93 -11.32 -9.72 1.17
CA VAL A 93 -12.50 -10.37 0.58
C VAL A 93 -13.33 -11.08 1.65
N LEU A 94 -12.66 -11.72 2.60
CA LEU A 94 -13.31 -12.44 3.71
C LEU A 94 -13.75 -11.52 4.87
N GLY A 95 -13.47 -10.21 4.81
CA GLY A 95 -13.81 -9.25 5.87
C GLY A 95 -12.90 -9.29 7.11
N LYS A 96 -11.91 -10.16 7.15
CA LYS A 96 -11.06 -10.40 8.33
C LYS A 96 -10.18 -9.21 8.71
N VAL A 97 -9.72 -8.41 7.74
CA VAL A 97 -8.88 -7.24 8.01
C VAL A 97 -9.64 -6.18 8.81
N THR A 98 -10.90 -5.96 8.46
CA THR A 98 -11.77 -5.02 9.19
C THR A 98 -12.12 -5.54 10.59
N GLU A 99 -12.33 -6.86 10.73
CA GLU A 99 -12.55 -7.50 12.04
C GLU A 99 -11.30 -7.39 12.93
N GLU A 100 -10.11 -7.68 12.40
CA GLU A 100 -8.83 -7.51 13.11
C GLU A 100 -8.63 -6.05 13.54
N ALA A 101 -8.92 -5.08 12.66
CA ALA A 101 -8.83 -3.67 13.00
C ALA A 101 -9.86 -3.24 14.07
N ALA A 102 -11.05 -3.82 14.06
CA ALA A 102 -12.09 -3.55 15.07
C ALA A 102 -11.79 -4.22 16.41
N SER A 103 -10.95 -5.25 16.46
CA SER A 103 -10.57 -5.96 17.68
C SER A 103 -9.41 -5.32 18.44
N ILE A 104 -8.88 -4.20 17.98
CA ILE A 104 -7.82 -3.45 18.66
C ILE A 104 -8.35 -3.00 20.05
N PRO A 105 -7.62 -3.31 21.14
CA PRO A 105 -8.05 -2.95 22.47
C PRO A 105 -8.31 -1.43 22.62
N PRO A 106 -9.36 -1.02 23.34
CA PRO A 106 -9.66 0.42 23.52
C PRO A 106 -8.53 1.23 24.15
N GLU A 107 -7.72 0.59 25.00
CA GLU A 107 -6.56 1.17 25.68
C GLU A 107 -5.33 1.32 24.79
N SER A 108 -5.32 0.76 23.58
CA SER A 108 -4.21 0.90 22.64
C SER A 108 -3.93 2.35 22.31
N SER A 109 -2.65 2.70 22.31
CA SER A 109 -2.18 4.04 21.95
C SER A 109 -2.52 4.41 20.49
N LEU A 110 -2.57 5.72 20.20
CA LEU A 110 -2.79 6.18 18.82
C LEU A 110 -1.69 5.69 17.88
N LEU A 111 -0.48 5.53 18.38
CA LEU A 111 0.66 5.04 17.61
C LEU A 111 0.49 3.55 17.25
N GLU A 112 0.11 2.69 18.18
CA GLU A 112 -0.16 1.27 17.92
C GLU A 112 -1.25 1.10 16.87
N ARG A 113 -2.36 1.84 16.97
CA ARG A 113 -3.44 1.84 15.98
C ARG A 113 -2.98 2.32 14.60
N SER A 114 -1.97 3.19 14.57
CA SER A 114 -1.39 3.73 13.35
C SER A 114 -0.43 2.75 12.68
N ILE A 115 0.35 1.99 13.47
CA ILE A 115 1.28 0.99 12.95
C ILE A 115 0.49 -0.20 12.40
N TYR A 116 -0.30 -0.83 13.24
CA TYR A 116 -1.08 -2.01 12.86
C TYR A 116 -2.58 -1.75 13.05
N PRO A 117 -3.39 -2.06 12.06
CA PRO A 117 -3.06 -2.63 10.73
C PRO A 117 -2.87 -1.58 9.62
N LEU A 118 -2.81 -0.28 9.95
CA LEU A 118 -2.88 0.80 8.97
C LEU A 118 -1.59 0.98 8.18
N ALA A 119 -0.49 1.39 8.87
CA ALA A 119 0.77 1.60 8.18
C ALA A 119 1.30 0.29 7.61
N MET A 120 1.25 -0.78 8.41
CA MET A 120 1.66 -2.12 8.00
C MET A 120 0.61 -3.15 8.46
N PRO A 121 0.07 -4.00 7.58
CA PRO A 121 0.39 -4.13 6.15
C PRO A 121 -0.44 -3.24 5.23
N GLY A 122 -1.34 -2.38 5.76
CA GLY A 122 -2.36 -1.69 4.99
C GLY A 122 -1.81 -0.79 3.88
N ILE A 123 -0.96 0.19 4.22
CA ILE A 123 -0.38 1.15 3.28
C ILE A 123 0.97 0.63 2.75
N ALA A 124 1.95 0.43 3.64
CA ALA A 124 3.27 -0.09 3.30
C ALA A 124 3.29 -1.63 3.38
N GLY A 125 2.40 -2.29 2.66
CA GLY A 125 2.38 -3.74 2.51
C GLY A 125 3.48 -4.25 1.58
N ALA A 126 3.65 -5.57 1.52
CA ALA A 126 4.67 -6.20 0.69
C ALA A 126 4.54 -5.84 -0.79
N GLY A 127 3.33 -5.64 -1.30
CA GLY A 127 3.08 -5.18 -2.67
C GLY A 127 3.60 -3.77 -2.91
N ALA A 128 3.38 -2.84 -1.97
CA ALA A 128 3.87 -1.47 -2.06
C ALA A 128 5.40 -1.42 -1.98
N MET A 129 6.00 -2.16 -1.03
CA MET A 129 7.46 -2.28 -0.92
C MET A 129 8.09 -2.82 -2.20
N LEU A 130 7.54 -3.90 -2.74
CA LEU A 130 7.98 -4.48 -4.01
C LEU A 130 7.88 -3.47 -5.15
N THR A 131 6.74 -2.80 -5.27
CA THR A 131 6.49 -1.85 -6.37
C THR A 131 7.48 -0.69 -6.32
N VAL A 132 7.73 -0.09 -5.16
CA VAL A 132 8.69 1.02 -5.07
C VAL A 132 10.11 0.55 -5.39
N VAL A 133 10.52 -0.65 -4.99
CA VAL A 133 11.83 -1.21 -5.37
C VAL A 133 11.94 -1.44 -6.87
N LEU A 134 10.89 -1.95 -7.52
CA LEU A 134 10.86 -2.16 -8.98
C LEU A 134 10.87 -0.83 -9.77
N LEU A 135 10.13 0.17 -9.29
CA LEU A 135 10.07 1.49 -9.93
C LEU A 135 11.37 2.29 -9.75
N THR A 136 12.19 1.94 -8.76
CA THR A 136 13.44 2.65 -8.45
C THR A 136 14.69 1.78 -8.65
N ASP A 137 14.60 0.74 -9.47
CA ASP A 137 15.71 -0.16 -9.77
C ASP A 137 16.90 0.60 -10.38
N ASN A 138 18.01 0.67 -9.64
CA ASN A 138 19.24 1.36 -10.04
C ASN A 138 19.87 0.86 -11.32
N ASN A 139 19.54 -0.37 -11.77
CA ASN A 139 20.06 -0.93 -13.01
C ASN A 139 19.31 -0.39 -14.25
N VAL A 140 18.10 0.15 -14.05
CA VAL A 140 17.22 0.58 -15.12
C VAL A 140 16.88 2.07 -15.04
N ARG A 141 16.91 2.64 -13.84
CA ARG A 141 16.45 4.00 -13.55
C ARG A 141 17.57 4.95 -13.16
N THR A 142 17.48 6.17 -13.66
CA THR A 142 18.38 7.27 -13.27
C THR A 142 17.98 7.84 -11.91
N PHE A 143 18.92 8.48 -11.22
CA PHE A 143 18.63 9.18 -9.94
C PHE A 143 17.47 10.19 -10.06
N LYS A 144 17.39 10.89 -11.21
CA LYS A 144 16.30 11.84 -11.46
C LYS A 144 14.92 11.15 -11.49
N GLU A 145 14.84 9.99 -12.10
CA GLU A 145 13.59 9.20 -12.14
C GLU A 145 13.21 8.71 -10.75
N GLN A 146 14.17 8.27 -9.93
CA GLN A 146 13.89 7.86 -8.54
C GLN A 146 13.37 9.02 -7.68
N VAL A 147 13.90 10.23 -7.88
CA VAL A 147 13.39 11.45 -7.22
C VAL A 147 11.96 11.75 -7.68
N THR A 148 11.65 11.54 -8.97
CA THR A 148 10.29 11.71 -9.50
C THR A 148 9.33 10.70 -8.87
N THR A 149 9.67 9.41 -8.84
CA THR A 149 8.87 8.36 -8.18
C THR A 149 8.65 8.66 -6.69
N THR A 150 9.67 9.19 -6.01
CA THR A 150 9.54 9.63 -4.60
C THR A 150 8.54 10.78 -4.46
N GLY A 151 8.55 11.75 -5.40
CA GLY A 151 7.57 12.84 -5.45
C GLY A 151 6.15 12.33 -5.69
N GLU A 152 5.98 11.35 -6.57
CA GLU A 152 4.70 10.68 -6.82
C GLU A 152 4.20 9.94 -5.58
N LEU A 153 5.10 9.27 -4.86
CA LEU A 153 4.77 8.63 -3.59
C LEU A 153 4.26 9.66 -2.56
N VAL A 154 4.93 10.81 -2.43
CA VAL A 154 4.46 11.91 -1.56
C VAL A 154 3.06 12.37 -1.96
N LEU A 155 2.81 12.52 -3.26
CA LEU A 155 1.48 12.91 -3.76
C LEU A 155 0.41 11.89 -3.40
N CYS A 156 0.72 10.59 -3.57
CA CYS A 156 -0.17 9.50 -3.15
C CYS A 156 -0.43 9.51 -1.65
N MET A 157 0.59 9.77 -0.82
CA MET A 157 0.46 9.85 0.64
C MET A 157 -0.42 11.03 1.08
N VAL A 158 -0.29 12.17 0.42
CA VAL A 158 -1.16 13.34 0.66
C VAL A 158 -2.61 13.03 0.28
N ALA A 159 -2.83 12.38 -0.86
CA ALA A 159 -4.16 11.94 -1.29
C ALA A 159 -4.77 10.95 -0.30
N LEU A 160 -3.99 9.97 0.17
CA LEU A 160 -4.41 8.99 1.17
C LEU A 160 -4.79 9.65 2.51
N PHE A 161 -3.97 10.59 2.99
CA PHE A 161 -4.30 11.37 4.17
C PHE A 161 -5.60 12.16 4.00
N GLY A 162 -5.80 12.78 2.83
CA GLY A 162 -7.04 13.47 2.47
C GLY A 162 -8.26 12.55 2.53
N LEU A 163 -8.15 11.33 1.99
CA LEU A 163 -9.21 10.32 2.06
C LEU A 163 -9.53 9.92 3.50
N TYR A 164 -8.51 9.73 4.35
CA TYR A 164 -8.72 9.45 5.77
C TYR A 164 -9.38 10.63 6.49
N ALA A 165 -8.98 11.85 6.20
CA ALA A 165 -9.63 13.04 6.76
C ALA A 165 -11.10 13.18 6.33
N MET A 166 -11.45 12.67 5.15
CA MET A 166 -12.81 12.65 4.62
C MET A 166 -13.58 11.35 4.95
N SER A 167 -12.98 10.39 5.62
CA SER A 167 -13.57 9.06 5.87
C SER A 167 -14.93 9.12 6.57
N GLY A 168 -15.15 10.08 7.46
CA GLY A 168 -16.45 10.31 8.11
C GLY A 168 -17.55 10.71 7.12
N LEU A 169 -17.24 11.46 6.06
CA LEU A 169 -18.17 11.77 4.98
C LEU A 169 -18.46 10.52 4.13
N LEU A 170 -17.41 9.78 3.78
CA LEU A 170 -17.53 8.51 3.07
C LEU A 170 -18.43 7.52 3.84
N PHE A 171 -18.24 7.43 5.16
CA PHE A 171 -19.08 6.58 6.00
C PHE A 171 -20.55 7.02 5.99
N ARG A 172 -20.83 8.33 6.02
CA ARG A 172 -22.20 8.85 5.96
C ARG A 172 -22.89 8.56 4.62
N LEU A 173 -22.14 8.61 3.53
CA LEU A 173 -22.67 8.38 2.17
C LEU A 173 -22.89 6.89 1.85
N LEU A 174 -21.95 6.05 2.23
CA LEU A 174 -21.91 4.64 1.85
C LEU A 174 -22.52 3.72 2.92
N GLY A 175 -22.51 4.16 4.18
CA GLY A 175 -22.88 3.33 5.31
C GLY A 175 -21.93 2.14 5.51
N ARG A 176 -22.20 1.32 6.53
CA ARG A 176 -21.37 0.16 6.87
C ARG A 176 -21.34 -0.88 5.75
N ALA A 177 -22.50 -1.17 5.16
CA ALA A 177 -22.62 -2.17 4.09
C ALA A 177 -21.88 -1.73 2.81
N GLY A 178 -21.99 -0.46 2.42
CA GLY A 178 -21.28 0.07 1.25
C GLY A 178 -19.77 0.00 1.41
N ILE A 179 -19.24 0.36 2.58
CA ILE A 179 -17.82 0.27 2.90
C ILE A 179 -17.34 -1.18 2.85
N GLU A 180 -18.13 -2.13 3.37
CA GLU A 180 -17.78 -3.54 3.35
C GLU A 180 -17.74 -4.09 1.92
N ILE A 181 -18.70 -3.73 1.08
CA ILE A 181 -18.73 -4.12 -0.35
C ILE A 181 -17.48 -3.57 -1.05
N ILE A 182 -17.16 -2.31 -0.86
CA ILE A 182 -15.96 -1.68 -1.44
C ILE A 182 -14.70 -2.43 -1.00
N SER A 183 -14.54 -2.70 0.29
CA SER A 183 -13.39 -3.44 0.81
C SER A 183 -13.23 -4.80 0.12
N ARG A 184 -14.32 -5.56 -0.05
CA ARG A 184 -14.29 -6.88 -0.71
C ARG A 184 -13.92 -6.78 -2.18
N VAL A 185 -14.48 -5.80 -2.91
CA VAL A 185 -14.17 -5.58 -4.33
C VAL A 185 -12.69 -5.22 -4.53
N PHE A 186 -12.17 -4.30 -3.73
CA PHE A 186 -10.75 -3.93 -3.78
C PHE A 186 -9.85 -5.09 -3.33
N GLY A 187 -10.27 -5.88 -2.34
CA GLY A 187 -9.57 -7.10 -1.95
C GLY A 187 -9.43 -8.09 -3.12
N LEU A 188 -10.48 -8.24 -3.94
CA LEU A 188 -10.42 -9.09 -5.13
C LEU A 188 -9.46 -8.51 -6.20
N ILE A 189 -9.46 -7.19 -6.38
CA ILE A 189 -8.52 -6.51 -7.30
C ILE A 189 -7.09 -6.74 -6.83
N LEU A 190 -6.79 -6.55 -5.54
CA LEU A 190 -5.47 -6.81 -4.96
C LEU A 190 -5.05 -8.27 -5.13
N ALA A 191 -5.95 -9.22 -4.87
CA ALA A 191 -5.68 -10.64 -5.10
C ALA A 191 -5.35 -10.93 -6.58
N SER A 192 -6.04 -10.28 -7.51
CA SER A 192 -5.78 -10.43 -8.95
C SER A 192 -4.41 -9.85 -9.35
N ILE A 193 -4.04 -8.68 -8.81
CA ILE A 193 -2.71 -8.07 -9.00
C ILE A 193 -1.63 -9.01 -8.43
N ALA A 194 -1.86 -9.58 -7.26
CA ALA A 194 -0.93 -10.50 -6.62
C ALA A 194 -0.72 -11.77 -7.46
N VAL A 195 -1.80 -12.37 -7.97
CA VAL A 195 -1.72 -13.54 -8.86
C VAL A 195 -0.94 -13.21 -10.13
N ASN A 196 -1.18 -12.04 -10.73
CA ASN A 196 -0.40 -11.59 -11.89
C ASN A 196 1.09 -11.43 -11.54
N GLY A 197 1.40 -10.88 -10.37
CA GLY A 197 2.77 -10.78 -9.85
C GLY A 197 3.45 -12.14 -9.66
N LEU A 198 2.72 -13.14 -9.14
CA LEU A 198 3.20 -14.52 -9.01
C LEU A 198 3.54 -15.14 -10.38
N ILE A 199 2.62 -15.02 -11.33
CA ILE A 199 2.82 -15.55 -12.70
C ILE A 199 4.06 -14.90 -13.33
N THR A 200 4.20 -13.58 -13.21
CA THR A 200 5.33 -12.83 -13.73
C THR A 200 6.65 -13.26 -13.08
N ALA A 201 6.68 -13.39 -11.76
CA ALA A 201 7.86 -13.82 -11.01
C ALA A 201 8.29 -15.25 -11.39
N ILE A 202 7.34 -16.17 -11.56
CA ILE A 202 7.59 -17.54 -12.00
C ILE A 202 8.17 -17.53 -13.43
N LYS A 203 7.54 -16.81 -14.37
CA LYS A 203 8.05 -16.69 -15.73
C LYS A 203 9.49 -16.19 -15.77
N LEU A 204 9.80 -15.12 -15.04
CA LEU A 204 11.15 -14.57 -14.93
C LEU A 204 12.15 -15.56 -14.32
N SER A 205 11.74 -16.32 -13.30
CA SER A 205 12.61 -17.29 -12.63
C SER A 205 12.98 -18.48 -13.52
N PHE A 206 12.06 -18.89 -14.39
CA PHE A 206 12.26 -20.05 -15.29
C PHE A 206 12.61 -19.66 -16.73
N GLY A 207 12.78 -18.37 -17.04
CA GLY A 207 13.06 -17.89 -18.39
C GLY A 207 11.94 -18.17 -19.39
N LEU A 208 10.68 -18.23 -18.91
CA LEU A 208 9.51 -18.48 -19.75
C LEU A 208 9.00 -17.18 -20.36
N SER A 209 8.76 -17.16 -21.64
CA SER A 209 8.16 -16.04 -22.38
C SER A 209 6.63 -15.96 -22.19
#